data_0850239f1e3a486264c9687c545fd90a
#
_entry.id   0850239f1e3a486264c9687c545fd90a
#
_cell.length_a   1.000
_cell.length_b   1.000
_cell.length_c   1.000
_cell.angle_alpha   90.00
_cell.angle_beta   90.00
_cell.angle_gamma   90.00
#
_symmetry.space_group_name_H-M   'P 1'
#
loop_
_entity.id
_entity.type
_entity.pdbx_description
1 polymer ?
#
loop_
_entity_poly.entity_id
_entity_poly.type
_entity_poly.pdbx_seq_one_letter_code
_entity_poly.pdbx_strand_id
1 'polypeptide(L)'
;IINIKTAVSIKSNITIAGQTAPGEGIAIHGGKLSTGKQSNIIIRYLRIRPGENTASEKDDALNLYDSKNVIVDHCSVELAPWNNFGGSSDNASYRVTGITVQNSLIANPIGQQFGAHIESVDGTWAWYYNAFVNTHNRNPLDKINDVFVNNILYNFEAGYTTHTSTHFNHDIVNNYFVYGPKGSNP
;
A
#
# COMPACT_ATOMS: atom_id res chain seq x y z
N ILE A 1 -16.64 -6.90 -11.37
CA ILE A 1 -16.24 -5.60 -10.80
C ILE A 1 -17.30 -5.18 -9.78
N ILE A 2 -16.87 -4.75 -8.61
CA ILE A 2 -17.73 -4.18 -7.57
C ILE A 2 -17.49 -2.67 -7.54
N ASN A 3 -18.51 -1.89 -7.88
CA ASN A 3 -18.43 -0.43 -7.83
C ASN A 3 -18.93 0.05 -6.47
N ILE A 4 -18.03 0.68 -5.72
CA ILE A 4 -18.35 1.31 -4.44
C ILE A 4 -18.39 2.83 -4.62
N LYS A 5 -19.34 3.49 -3.98
CA LYS A 5 -19.54 4.95 -4.10
C LYS A 5 -18.90 5.75 -2.96
N THR A 6 -18.55 5.07 -1.90
CA THR A 6 -17.96 5.65 -0.69
C THR A 6 -16.88 4.74 -0.17
N ALA A 7 -16.05 5.23 0.74
CA ALA A 7 -15.07 4.39 1.42
C ALA A 7 -15.73 3.21 2.15
N VAL A 8 -15.16 2.03 1.99
CA VAL A 8 -15.61 0.81 2.69
C VAL A 8 -14.60 0.47 3.79
N SER A 9 -15.10 0.42 5.03
CA SER A 9 -14.29 0.02 6.19
C SER A 9 -14.41 -1.49 6.43
N ILE A 10 -13.29 -2.19 6.30
CA ILE A 10 -13.14 -3.60 6.64
C ILE A 10 -12.98 -3.70 8.16
N LYS A 11 -13.80 -4.50 8.81
CA LYS A 11 -13.79 -4.65 10.26
C LYS A 11 -12.74 -5.66 10.73
N SER A 12 -12.44 -5.63 12.03
CA SER A 12 -11.49 -6.55 12.66
C SER A 12 -11.91 -8.02 12.54
N ASN A 13 -10.93 -8.91 12.59
CA ASN A 13 -11.11 -10.36 12.58
C ASN A 13 -11.79 -10.91 11.30
N ILE A 14 -11.41 -10.34 10.16
CA ILE A 14 -11.96 -10.72 8.84
C ILE A 14 -10.85 -11.22 7.93
N THR A 15 -11.16 -12.28 7.19
CA THR A 15 -10.41 -12.72 6.02
C THR A 15 -11.23 -12.49 4.76
N ILE A 16 -10.68 -11.73 3.81
CA ILE A 16 -11.23 -11.61 2.46
C ILE A 16 -10.44 -12.51 1.55
N ALA A 17 -11.09 -13.55 1.06
CA ALA A 17 -10.49 -14.61 0.25
C ALA A 17 -10.92 -14.47 -1.23
N GLY A 18 -10.35 -13.51 -1.95
CA GLY A 18 -10.71 -13.19 -3.34
C GLY A 18 -10.47 -14.34 -4.32
N GLN A 19 -9.55 -15.27 -3.99
CA GLN A 19 -9.27 -16.45 -4.82
C GLN A 19 -10.45 -17.45 -4.91
N THR A 20 -11.44 -17.31 -4.05
CA THR A 20 -12.64 -18.16 -4.09
C THR A 20 -13.70 -17.65 -5.06
N ALA A 21 -13.51 -16.45 -5.61
CA ALA A 21 -14.43 -15.88 -6.57
C ALA A 21 -14.30 -16.57 -7.93
N PRO A 22 -15.41 -16.81 -8.62
CA PRO A 22 -15.39 -17.41 -9.95
C PRO A 22 -14.85 -16.45 -11.02
N GLY A 23 -14.45 -16.99 -12.16
CA GLY A 23 -14.01 -16.24 -13.34
C GLY A 23 -12.75 -15.41 -13.07
N GLU A 24 -12.79 -14.16 -13.50
CA GLU A 24 -11.64 -13.24 -13.41
C GLU A 24 -11.35 -12.72 -12.00
N GLY A 25 -12.05 -13.19 -10.96
CA GLY A 25 -11.88 -12.74 -9.58
C GLY A 25 -12.57 -11.42 -9.26
N ILE A 26 -12.09 -10.72 -8.21
CA ILE A 26 -12.75 -9.52 -7.67
C ILE A 26 -11.94 -8.26 -7.96
N ALA A 27 -12.58 -7.28 -8.56
CA ALA A 27 -12.06 -5.92 -8.68
C ALA A 27 -12.98 -4.92 -7.97
N ILE A 28 -12.39 -4.04 -7.16
CA ILE A 28 -13.08 -2.95 -6.46
C ILE A 28 -12.76 -1.65 -7.18
N HIS A 29 -13.78 -0.86 -7.49
CA HIS A 29 -13.66 0.40 -8.20
C HIS A 29 -14.51 1.50 -7.55
N GLY A 30 -14.13 2.76 -7.72
CA GLY A 30 -14.93 3.94 -7.39
C GLY A 30 -14.74 4.50 -5.99
N GLY A 31 -14.07 3.80 -5.08
CA GLY A 31 -13.80 4.27 -3.73
C GLY A 31 -12.63 3.53 -3.09
N LYS A 32 -12.20 4.02 -1.93
CA LYS A 32 -11.12 3.41 -1.15
C LYS A 32 -11.60 2.27 -0.26
N LEU A 33 -10.73 1.30 -0.05
CA LEU A 33 -10.86 0.37 1.07
C LEU A 33 -10.04 0.88 2.27
N SER A 34 -10.53 0.64 3.48
CA SER A 34 -9.83 1.01 4.70
C SER A 34 -9.93 -0.07 5.76
N THR A 35 -8.82 -0.36 6.42
CA THR A 35 -8.76 -1.15 7.65
C THR A 35 -8.53 -0.25 8.87
N GLY A 36 -8.74 1.05 8.72
CA GLY A 36 -8.40 2.06 9.73
C GLY A 36 -8.95 1.75 11.12
N LYS A 37 -8.06 1.75 12.12
CA LYS A 37 -8.34 1.41 13.53
C LYS A 37 -8.86 -0.02 13.75
N GLN A 38 -8.59 -0.92 12.82
CA GLN A 38 -9.01 -2.31 12.89
C GLN A 38 -7.79 -3.23 13.02
N SER A 39 -8.03 -4.50 13.33
CA SER A 39 -6.96 -5.47 13.56
C SER A 39 -7.34 -6.89 13.12
N ASN A 40 -6.31 -7.72 12.95
CA ASN A 40 -6.46 -9.13 12.60
C ASN A 40 -7.21 -9.32 11.29
N ILE A 41 -6.67 -8.77 10.20
CA ILE A 41 -7.31 -8.76 8.89
C ILE A 41 -6.37 -9.42 7.88
N ILE A 42 -6.94 -10.25 7.02
CA ILE A 42 -6.25 -10.82 5.87
C ILE A 42 -7.01 -10.44 4.61
N ILE A 43 -6.31 -9.82 3.65
CA ILE A 43 -6.86 -9.43 2.35
C ILE A 43 -6.07 -10.14 1.27
N ARG A 44 -6.72 -10.97 0.49
CA ARG A 44 -6.06 -11.77 -0.54
C ARG A 44 -6.78 -11.74 -1.88
N TYR A 45 -6.00 -11.69 -2.96
CA TYR A 45 -6.45 -11.81 -4.34
C TYR A 45 -7.53 -10.79 -4.74
N LEU A 46 -7.38 -9.54 -4.28
CA LEU A 46 -8.21 -8.42 -4.72
C LEU A 46 -7.47 -7.52 -5.71
N ARG A 47 -8.20 -6.95 -6.63
CA ARG A 47 -7.78 -5.82 -7.46
C ARG A 47 -8.47 -4.57 -6.95
N ILE A 48 -7.71 -3.65 -6.36
CA ILE A 48 -8.21 -2.42 -5.72
C ILE A 48 -7.82 -1.27 -6.63
N ARG A 49 -8.79 -0.69 -7.32
CA ARG A 49 -8.60 0.30 -8.38
C ARG A 49 -9.66 1.39 -8.26
N PRO A 50 -9.53 2.32 -7.30
CA PRO A 50 -10.53 3.36 -7.07
C PRO A 50 -10.77 4.24 -8.30
N GLY A 51 -9.74 4.60 -9.05
CA GLY A 51 -9.86 5.52 -10.17
C GLY A 51 -10.08 6.96 -9.72
N GLU A 52 -10.54 7.81 -10.61
CA GLU A 52 -10.77 9.25 -10.35
C GLU A 52 -12.06 9.54 -9.54
N ASN A 53 -12.92 8.55 -9.39
CA ASN A 53 -14.24 8.72 -8.75
C ASN A 53 -14.22 8.55 -7.23
N THR A 54 -13.10 8.82 -6.58
CA THR A 54 -13.00 8.82 -5.13
C THR A 54 -13.63 10.08 -4.52
N ALA A 55 -13.94 10.02 -3.23
CA ALA A 55 -14.51 11.17 -2.51
C ALA A 55 -13.53 12.35 -2.38
N SER A 56 -12.23 12.11 -2.54
CA SER A 56 -11.18 13.12 -2.44
C SER A 56 -10.01 12.78 -3.35
N GLU A 57 -9.42 13.79 -3.97
CA GLU A 57 -8.15 13.69 -4.71
C GLU A 57 -6.94 13.26 -3.84
N LYS A 58 -7.11 13.23 -2.52
CA LYS A 58 -6.13 12.76 -1.54
C LYS A 58 -6.49 11.39 -0.96
N ASP A 59 -7.38 10.66 -1.61
CA ASP A 59 -7.73 9.30 -1.16
C ASP A 59 -6.67 8.28 -1.61
N ASP A 60 -6.27 7.45 -0.67
CA ASP A 60 -5.48 6.24 -0.95
C ASP A 60 -6.39 5.14 -1.54
N ALA A 61 -5.83 4.21 -2.29
CA ALA A 61 -6.62 3.06 -2.74
C ALA A 61 -6.90 2.09 -1.60
N LEU A 62 -5.87 1.73 -0.84
CA LEU A 62 -5.98 0.93 0.38
C LEU A 62 -5.34 1.69 1.54
N ASN A 63 -6.15 2.01 2.54
CA ASN A 63 -5.72 2.77 3.71
C ASN A 63 -5.71 1.90 4.97
N LEU A 64 -4.54 1.81 5.62
CA LEU A 64 -4.29 1.03 6.83
C LEU A 64 -4.00 1.92 8.05
N TYR A 65 -4.60 3.09 8.11
CA TYR A 65 -4.45 4.05 9.20
C TYR A 65 -4.73 3.41 10.57
N ASP A 66 -3.80 3.50 11.50
CA ASP A 66 -3.89 2.92 12.87
C ASP A 66 -4.24 1.42 12.91
N SER A 67 -3.96 0.69 11.86
CA SER A 67 -4.28 -0.74 11.78
C SER A 67 -3.22 -1.61 12.44
N LYS A 68 -3.63 -2.79 12.93
CA LYS A 68 -2.73 -3.76 13.56
C LYS A 68 -2.96 -5.16 13.02
N ASN A 69 -1.87 -5.91 12.83
CA ASN A 69 -1.91 -7.30 12.38
C ASN A 69 -2.73 -7.47 11.09
N VAL A 70 -2.25 -6.88 10.00
CA VAL A 70 -2.91 -6.97 8.69
C VAL A 70 -1.96 -7.62 7.68
N ILE A 71 -2.48 -8.56 6.92
CA ILE A 71 -1.78 -9.15 5.78
C ILE A 71 -2.51 -8.77 4.50
N VAL A 72 -1.77 -8.22 3.54
CA VAL A 72 -2.23 -8.00 2.16
C VAL A 72 -1.38 -8.90 1.26
N ASP A 73 -2.01 -9.84 0.59
CA ASP A 73 -1.31 -10.91 -0.12
C ASP A 73 -1.93 -11.17 -1.50
N HIS A 74 -1.09 -11.26 -2.53
CA HIS A 74 -1.53 -11.49 -3.92
C HIS A 74 -2.61 -10.48 -4.40
N CYS A 75 -2.46 -9.22 -4.02
CA CYS A 75 -3.35 -8.15 -4.44
C CYS A 75 -2.72 -7.28 -5.52
N SER A 76 -3.54 -6.56 -6.28
CA SER A 76 -3.08 -5.40 -7.04
C SER A 76 -3.78 -4.14 -6.53
N VAL A 77 -2.98 -3.12 -6.21
CA VAL A 77 -3.45 -1.84 -5.68
C VAL A 77 -2.95 -0.74 -6.61
N GLU A 78 -3.87 -0.18 -7.35
CA GLU A 78 -3.56 0.68 -8.49
C GLU A 78 -4.54 1.85 -8.61
N LEU A 79 -4.20 2.82 -9.43
CA LEU A 79 -5.08 3.90 -9.87
C LEU A 79 -5.62 4.78 -8.72
N ALA A 80 -4.85 4.95 -7.66
CA ALA A 80 -5.20 5.88 -6.60
C ALA A 80 -4.95 7.33 -7.02
N PRO A 81 -5.78 8.28 -6.61
CA PRO A 81 -5.51 9.69 -6.82
C PRO A 81 -4.38 10.23 -5.94
N TRP A 82 -4.08 9.58 -4.83
CA TRP A 82 -2.97 9.95 -3.92
C TRP A 82 -1.95 8.82 -3.80
N ASN A 83 -1.90 8.08 -2.68
CA ASN A 83 -1.06 6.89 -2.59
C ASN A 83 -1.86 5.63 -2.96
N ASN A 84 -1.22 4.66 -3.57
CA ASN A 84 -1.85 3.35 -3.68
C ASN A 84 -2.03 2.70 -2.30
N PHE A 85 -1.01 2.80 -1.41
CA PHE A 85 -1.12 2.44 0.00
C PHE A 85 -0.93 3.64 0.91
N GLY A 86 -1.82 3.80 1.88
CA GLY A 86 -1.65 4.69 3.01
C GLY A 86 -1.64 3.92 4.33
N GLY A 87 -0.66 4.20 5.18
CA GLY A 87 -0.58 3.59 6.50
C GLY A 87 0.10 4.55 7.46
N SER A 88 -0.64 5.50 8.01
CA SER A 88 -0.09 6.50 8.91
C SER A 88 -0.76 6.49 10.27
N SER A 89 -0.04 6.96 11.27
CA SER A 89 -0.55 7.22 12.60
C SER A 89 0.12 8.45 13.16
N ASP A 90 -0.63 9.50 13.35
CA ASP A 90 -0.16 10.77 13.91
C ASP A 90 -0.18 10.77 15.46
N ASN A 91 -0.64 9.69 16.07
CA ASN A 91 -0.91 9.63 17.51
C ASN A 91 -0.20 8.43 18.15
N ALA A 92 0.59 8.69 19.20
CA ALA A 92 1.26 7.65 19.95
C ALA A 92 0.32 6.61 20.61
N SER A 93 -0.96 6.95 20.78
CA SER A 93 -1.99 6.02 21.28
C SER A 93 -2.52 5.06 20.22
N TYR A 94 -2.33 5.39 18.95
CA TYR A 94 -2.69 4.58 17.81
C TYR A 94 -1.41 4.26 17.03
N ARG A 95 -1.27 3.06 16.57
CA ARG A 95 -0.06 2.62 15.87
C ARG A 95 -0.41 1.73 14.72
N VAL A 96 0.14 2.05 13.57
CA VAL A 96 0.24 1.07 12.49
C VAL A 96 1.34 0.09 12.87
N THR A 97 1.02 -1.17 13.04
CA THR A 97 2.02 -2.17 13.41
C THR A 97 1.63 -3.59 13.01
N GLY A 98 2.62 -4.45 12.78
CA GLY A 98 2.40 -5.84 12.40
C GLY A 98 1.75 -5.97 11.02
N ILE A 99 2.12 -5.11 10.08
CA ILE A 99 1.59 -5.14 8.72
C ILE A 99 2.54 -5.91 7.82
N THR A 100 1.99 -6.77 6.99
CA THR A 100 2.73 -7.43 5.92
C THR A 100 2.02 -7.23 4.58
N VAL A 101 2.74 -6.72 3.60
CA VAL A 101 2.30 -6.65 2.21
C VAL A 101 3.21 -7.55 1.40
N GLN A 102 2.65 -8.54 0.74
CA GLN A 102 3.46 -9.51 0.00
C GLN A 102 2.84 -9.94 -1.32
N ASN A 103 3.69 -10.39 -2.25
CA ASN A 103 3.29 -10.94 -3.55
C ASN A 103 2.30 -10.03 -4.31
N SER A 104 2.42 -8.73 -4.14
CA SER A 104 1.41 -7.77 -4.58
C SER A 104 1.99 -6.76 -5.58
N LEU A 105 1.13 -6.24 -6.43
CA LEU A 105 1.43 -5.19 -7.38
C LEU A 105 0.95 -3.83 -6.83
N ILE A 106 1.85 -2.87 -6.77
CA ILE A 106 1.58 -1.48 -6.40
C ILE A 106 1.93 -0.63 -7.64
N ALA A 107 0.93 -0.18 -8.39
CA ALA A 107 1.24 0.36 -9.70
C ALA A 107 0.30 1.49 -10.15
N ASN A 108 0.78 2.25 -11.15
CA ASN A 108 -0.02 3.17 -11.95
C ASN A 108 -0.92 4.12 -11.14
N PRO A 109 -0.45 4.78 -10.08
CA PRO A 109 -1.24 5.81 -9.41
C PRO A 109 -1.50 6.98 -10.37
N ILE A 110 -2.66 7.64 -10.27
CA ILE A 110 -3.12 8.60 -11.30
C ILE A 110 -2.93 10.07 -10.92
N GLY A 111 -3.07 10.44 -9.65
CA GLY A 111 -2.96 11.84 -9.21
C GLY A 111 -1.51 12.27 -8.98
N GLN A 112 -1.07 12.27 -7.75
CA GLN A 112 0.33 12.57 -7.38
C GLN A 112 1.32 11.45 -7.76
N GLN A 113 0.80 10.35 -8.23
CA GLN A 113 1.58 9.19 -8.67
C GLN A 113 2.44 8.55 -7.56
N PHE A 114 1.95 8.54 -6.32
CA PHE A 114 2.65 7.97 -5.16
C PHE A 114 2.36 6.48 -4.98
N GLY A 115 3.40 5.70 -4.66
CA GLY A 115 3.27 4.27 -4.35
C GLY A 115 2.65 4.03 -2.98
N ALA A 116 3.43 4.22 -1.91
CA ALA A 116 2.98 3.97 -0.53
C ALA A 116 3.56 5.01 0.45
N HIS A 117 2.76 5.47 1.39
CA HIS A 117 3.20 6.32 2.50
C HIS A 117 2.85 5.67 3.82
N ILE A 118 3.89 5.28 4.56
CA ILE A 118 3.77 4.60 5.86
C ILE A 118 4.48 5.41 6.92
N GLU A 119 3.77 5.72 8.00
CA GLU A 119 4.32 6.51 9.09
C GLU A 119 3.72 6.07 10.44
N SER A 120 4.57 5.74 11.42
CA SER A 120 4.12 5.40 12.77
C SER A 120 5.25 5.61 13.77
N VAL A 121 4.92 6.00 14.99
CA VAL A 121 5.90 6.35 16.02
C VAL A 121 6.82 5.18 16.38
N ASP A 122 6.31 3.96 16.49
CA ASP A 122 7.08 2.76 16.81
C ASP A 122 6.38 1.47 16.28
N GLY A 123 5.86 1.53 15.08
CA GLY A 123 5.23 0.40 14.43
C GLY A 123 6.23 -0.49 13.69
N THR A 124 5.69 -1.55 13.10
CA THR A 124 6.45 -2.45 12.23
C THR A 124 5.69 -2.74 10.94
N TRP A 125 6.46 -2.77 9.84
CA TRP A 125 5.92 -3.04 8.52
C TRP A 125 6.84 -3.98 7.75
N ALA A 126 6.30 -4.81 6.88
CA ALA A 126 7.08 -5.68 6.03
C ALA A 126 6.56 -5.69 4.58
N TRP A 127 7.49 -5.58 3.65
CA TRP A 127 7.26 -5.65 2.22
C TRP A 127 8.04 -6.83 1.65
N TYR A 128 7.35 -7.88 1.18
CA TYR A 128 8.00 -9.06 0.62
C TYR A 128 7.51 -9.36 -0.80
N TYR A 129 8.42 -9.53 -1.74
CA TYR A 129 8.10 -10.02 -3.09
C TYR A 129 7.06 -9.16 -3.83
N ASN A 130 7.07 -7.85 -3.63
CA ASN A 130 6.15 -6.94 -4.31
C ASN A 130 6.79 -6.33 -5.56
N ALA A 131 5.94 -5.83 -6.45
CA ALA A 131 6.35 -5.00 -7.56
C ALA A 131 5.75 -3.59 -7.42
N PHE A 132 6.60 -2.57 -7.38
CA PHE A 132 6.24 -1.16 -7.49
C PHE A 132 6.49 -0.73 -8.93
N VAL A 133 5.47 -0.30 -9.65
CA VAL A 133 5.55 -0.06 -11.09
C VAL A 133 4.92 1.26 -11.48
N ASN A 134 5.63 2.06 -12.28
CA ASN A 134 5.16 3.33 -12.81
C ASN A 134 4.73 4.35 -11.73
N THR A 135 5.39 4.33 -10.61
CA THR A 135 5.16 5.26 -9.49
C THR A 135 6.21 6.37 -9.53
N HIS A 136 5.80 7.62 -9.34
CA HIS A 136 6.72 8.76 -9.34
C HIS A 136 7.64 8.68 -8.10
N ASN A 137 7.04 8.56 -6.91
CA ASN A 137 7.72 8.66 -5.63
C ASN A 137 7.06 7.74 -4.61
N ARG A 138 7.67 7.61 -3.42
CA ARG A 138 7.16 6.79 -2.31
C ARG A 138 7.06 5.30 -2.68
N ASN A 139 8.22 4.70 -2.91
CA ASN A 139 8.33 3.31 -3.36
C ASN A 139 9.09 2.39 -2.37
N PRO A 140 8.62 2.27 -1.13
CA PRO A 140 7.71 3.13 -0.37
C PRO A 140 8.36 4.42 0.15
N LEU A 141 7.59 5.31 0.79
CA LEU A 141 8.06 6.27 1.77
C LEU A 141 7.75 5.69 3.15
N ASP A 142 8.75 5.15 3.81
CA ASP A 142 8.60 4.49 5.11
C ASP A 142 9.25 5.31 6.24
N LYS A 143 8.43 5.70 7.21
CA LYS A 143 8.80 6.33 8.47
C LYS A 143 8.33 5.43 9.61
N ILE A 144 8.86 4.23 9.66
CA ILE A 144 8.48 3.14 10.54
C ILE A 144 9.64 2.14 10.58
N ASN A 145 9.70 1.26 11.56
CA ASN A 145 10.61 0.13 11.47
C ASN A 145 10.10 -0.86 10.40
N ASP A 146 10.89 -1.11 9.39
CA ASP A 146 10.45 -1.96 8.28
C ASP A 146 11.48 -2.96 7.78
N VAL A 147 10.94 -3.93 7.06
CA VAL A 147 11.71 -4.93 6.32
C VAL A 147 11.26 -4.84 4.86
N PHE A 148 12.17 -4.52 3.96
CA PHE A 148 11.93 -4.37 2.53
C PHE A 148 12.79 -5.39 1.76
N VAL A 149 12.21 -6.55 1.40
CA VAL A 149 12.97 -7.70 0.92
C VAL A 149 12.39 -8.31 -0.35
N ASN A 150 13.26 -8.58 -1.33
CA ASN A 150 12.92 -9.25 -2.59
C ASN A 150 11.84 -8.51 -3.41
N ASN A 151 11.80 -7.20 -3.35
CA ASN A 151 10.87 -6.41 -4.14
C ASN A 151 11.52 -5.95 -5.46
N ILE A 152 10.69 -5.64 -6.43
CA ILE A 152 11.08 -5.04 -7.69
C ILE A 152 10.47 -3.64 -7.78
N LEU A 153 11.30 -2.65 -8.12
CA LEU A 153 10.86 -1.30 -8.43
C LEU A 153 11.17 -1.03 -9.90
N TYR A 154 10.15 -0.71 -10.69
CA TYR A 154 10.32 -0.43 -12.10
C TYR A 154 9.71 0.91 -12.49
N ASN A 155 10.46 1.72 -13.25
CA ASN A 155 10.01 2.97 -13.84
C ASN A 155 9.52 3.99 -12.79
N PHE A 156 10.42 4.38 -11.90
CA PHE A 156 10.22 5.35 -10.82
C PHE A 156 11.13 6.56 -10.99
N GLU A 157 10.81 7.69 -10.39
CA GLU A 157 11.71 8.83 -10.24
C GLU A 157 12.47 8.80 -8.92
N ALA A 158 11.79 8.49 -7.82
CA ALA A 158 12.43 8.24 -6.53
C ALA A 158 12.07 6.85 -6.03
N GLY A 159 13.06 6.05 -5.70
CA GLY A 159 12.91 4.68 -5.21
C GLY A 159 12.41 4.62 -3.78
N TYR A 160 13.03 3.77 -2.97
CA TYR A 160 12.79 3.71 -1.53
C TYR A 160 13.18 5.04 -0.89
N THR A 161 12.29 5.62 -0.12
CA THR A 161 12.50 6.92 0.52
C THR A 161 12.18 6.89 2.01
N THR A 162 12.96 7.63 2.76
CA THR A 162 12.68 7.99 4.15
C THR A 162 13.22 9.39 4.40
N HIS A 163 12.42 10.26 4.98
CA HIS A 163 12.87 11.60 5.38
C HIS A 163 12.16 11.98 6.67
N THR A 164 12.87 11.80 7.76
CA THR A 164 12.35 12.06 9.09
C THR A 164 13.49 12.47 10.03
N SER A 165 13.18 13.19 11.08
CA SER A 165 14.09 13.44 12.18
C SER A 165 14.12 12.32 13.24
N THR A 166 13.25 11.33 13.09
CA THR A 166 13.14 10.18 14.00
C THR A 166 13.98 9.02 13.47
N HIS A 167 14.48 8.19 14.36
CA HIS A 167 15.28 7.02 14.01
C HIS A 167 14.38 5.79 13.84
N PHE A 168 14.49 5.14 12.70
CA PHE A 168 13.86 3.84 12.41
C PHE A 168 14.90 2.84 11.94
N ASN A 169 14.63 1.56 12.11
CA ASN A 169 15.44 0.47 11.58
C ASN A 169 14.82 0.01 10.25
N HIS A 170 15.63 -0.03 9.20
CA HIS A 170 15.22 -0.48 7.88
C HIS A 170 16.12 -1.60 7.40
N ASP A 171 15.56 -2.79 7.17
CA ASP A 171 16.27 -3.92 6.59
C ASP A 171 15.94 -4.00 5.09
N ILE A 172 16.81 -3.45 4.25
CA ILE A 172 16.62 -3.40 2.79
C ILE A 172 17.51 -4.44 2.15
N VAL A 173 16.93 -5.59 1.74
CA VAL A 173 17.69 -6.75 1.30
C VAL A 173 17.18 -7.30 -0.02
N ASN A 174 18.09 -7.55 -0.95
CA ASN A 174 17.84 -8.28 -2.19
C ASN A 174 16.70 -7.69 -3.05
N ASN A 175 16.59 -6.36 -3.10
CA ASN A 175 15.63 -5.68 -3.94
C ASN A 175 16.24 -5.31 -5.29
N TYR A 176 15.42 -5.22 -6.31
CA TYR A 176 15.84 -4.92 -7.66
C TYR A 176 15.24 -3.61 -8.16
N PHE A 177 16.09 -2.62 -8.41
CA PHE A 177 15.70 -1.30 -8.89
C PHE A 177 15.98 -1.22 -10.38
N VAL A 178 14.93 -1.10 -11.19
CA VAL A 178 15.00 -1.12 -12.64
C VAL A 178 14.62 0.23 -13.20
N TYR A 179 15.55 0.83 -13.90
CA TYR A 179 15.33 2.09 -14.60
C TYR A 179 14.26 1.94 -15.69
N GLY A 180 13.41 2.93 -15.84
CA GLY A 180 12.38 2.97 -16.87
C GLY A 180 12.25 4.35 -17.51
N PRO A 181 11.32 4.56 -18.43
CA PRO A 181 11.18 5.82 -19.17
C PRO A 181 10.95 7.07 -18.30
N LYS A 182 10.42 6.91 -17.09
CA LYS A 182 10.20 8.02 -16.15
C LYS A 182 11.44 8.33 -15.31
N GLY A 183 12.39 7.43 -15.25
CA GLY A 183 13.48 7.51 -14.30
C GLY A 183 14.47 8.63 -14.63
N SER A 184 14.65 9.53 -13.68
CA SER A 184 15.83 10.37 -13.60
C SER A 184 16.77 9.69 -12.61
N ASN A 185 17.83 9.11 -13.05
CA ASN A 185 18.89 8.46 -12.25
C ASN A 185 18.47 7.73 -10.97
N PRO A 186 18.75 6.45 -10.82
CA PRO A 186 18.57 5.75 -9.56
C PRO A 186 19.48 6.33 -8.47
#